data_bbb711e5a05ab614f789db9ef3a56587
#
_entry.id   bbb711e5a05ab614f789db9ef3a56587
#
_cell.length_a   1.000
_cell.length_b   1.000
_cell.length_c   1.000
_cell.angle_alpha   90.00
_cell.angle_beta   90.00
_cell.angle_gamma   90.00
#
_symmetry.space_group_name_H-M   'P 1'
#
loop_
_entity.id
_entity.type
_entity.pdbx_description
1 polymer ?
#
loop_
_entity_poly.entity_id
_entity_poly.type
_entity_poly.pdbx_seq_one_letter_code
_entity_poly.pdbx_strand_id
1 'polypeptide(L)'
;MVNKQTINAAQIAIICATKDRPDKIRNLLESVARLESQPGQILIADGGHNLKPLVKEFAGRINVSCLYCPEPGQILQRNYAHSMLHQDICLVLHLDDDITLEPTSLDKALHHWNRLTSETGKPLVGMAFNVVNLPKKKDSFLRRLAIMRVEPMGRVWSSGFASPHVPVPDGTGEIRETSWLVGGAALWSREALATSHPLSFPTRWAVCEDVIFSYPFSHKNRLVVCGDAVAQHNDRYVHHSFAKSMFYGKSQVVMRYVLVGSNTDLSRLAFFWSNGLHMFGYLACAVLGNKNALGTGIGMVSGLVEVLFAQFTRRSHLDLARDLAK
;
A
#
# COMPACT_ATOMS: atom_id res chain seq x y z
N MET A 1 15.81 22.99 -21.82
CA MET A 1 15.11 21.69 -21.73
C MET A 1 16.10 20.71 -21.12
N VAL A 2 15.86 20.26 -19.88
CA VAL A 2 16.70 19.21 -19.27
C VAL A 2 16.36 17.93 -20.01
N ASN A 3 17.33 17.33 -20.67
CA ASN A 3 17.20 16.05 -21.36
C ASN A 3 16.94 14.97 -20.27
N LYS A 4 15.66 14.70 -19.94
CA LYS A 4 15.32 13.65 -18.97
C LYS A 4 15.69 12.31 -19.61
N GLN A 5 16.65 11.65 -19.00
CA GLN A 5 17.13 10.33 -19.44
C GLN A 5 15.99 9.34 -19.40
N THR A 6 15.77 8.61 -20.48
CA THR A 6 14.79 7.52 -20.55
C THR A 6 15.24 6.38 -19.62
N ILE A 7 14.37 6.03 -18.69
CA ILE A 7 14.63 4.94 -17.73
C ILE A 7 14.32 3.59 -18.40
N ASN A 8 15.19 2.61 -18.21
CA ASN A 8 15.01 1.23 -18.68
C ASN A 8 14.82 0.24 -17.50
N ALA A 9 14.49 -1.01 -17.81
CA ALA A 9 14.18 -2.02 -16.80
C ALA A 9 15.38 -2.31 -15.86
N ALA A 10 16.63 -2.22 -16.35
CA ALA A 10 17.82 -2.43 -15.52
C ALA A 10 17.99 -1.36 -14.42
N GLN A 11 17.28 -0.23 -14.52
CA GLN A 11 17.26 0.83 -13.51
C GLN A 11 16.07 0.72 -12.54
N ILE A 12 15.35 -0.41 -12.56
CA ILE A 12 14.27 -0.72 -11.63
C ILE A 12 14.73 -1.75 -10.61
N ALA A 13 14.42 -1.51 -9.33
CA ALA A 13 14.47 -2.55 -8.31
C ALA A 13 13.04 -2.98 -7.93
N ILE A 14 12.86 -4.28 -7.68
CA ILE A 14 11.69 -4.84 -7.01
C ILE A 14 12.03 -5.06 -5.54
N ILE A 15 11.20 -4.58 -4.63
CA ILE A 15 11.28 -4.86 -3.19
C ILE A 15 10.02 -5.59 -2.76
N CYS A 16 10.20 -6.78 -2.16
CA CYS A 16 9.13 -7.56 -1.56
C CYS A 16 9.45 -7.85 -0.09
N ALA A 17 8.60 -7.39 0.82
CA ALA A 17 8.65 -7.74 2.23
C ALA A 17 7.77 -8.98 2.48
N THR A 18 8.31 -9.98 3.15
CA THR A 18 7.59 -11.23 3.43
C THR A 18 7.97 -11.82 4.78
N LYS A 19 7.11 -12.72 5.30
CA LYS A 19 7.40 -13.52 6.49
C LYS A 19 6.69 -14.86 6.43
N ASP A 20 7.47 -15.96 6.50
CA ASP A 20 6.98 -17.34 6.59
C ASP A 20 6.00 -17.77 5.47
N ARG A 21 6.22 -17.25 4.22
CA ARG A 21 5.33 -17.50 3.07
C ARG A 21 6.10 -17.95 1.81
N PRO A 22 6.88 -19.07 1.87
CA PRO A 22 7.74 -19.50 0.77
C PRO A 22 6.99 -19.76 -0.55
N ASP A 23 5.77 -20.32 -0.49
CA ASP A 23 4.96 -20.60 -1.68
C ASP A 23 4.55 -19.32 -2.41
N LYS A 24 4.25 -18.25 -1.66
CA LYS A 24 3.92 -16.95 -2.24
C LYS A 24 5.13 -16.34 -2.94
N ILE A 25 6.29 -16.36 -2.28
CA ILE A 25 7.54 -15.88 -2.86
C ILE A 25 7.89 -16.67 -4.11
N ARG A 26 7.71 -18.00 -4.14
CA ARG A 26 7.92 -18.81 -5.35
C ARG A 26 7.04 -18.31 -6.50
N ASN A 27 5.76 -18.13 -6.28
CA ASN A 27 4.81 -17.66 -7.30
C ASN A 27 5.19 -16.25 -7.81
N LEU A 28 5.56 -15.33 -6.90
CA LEU A 28 6.03 -14.00 -7.26
C LEU A 28 7.28 -14.09 -8.14
N LEU A 29 8.32 -14.82 -7.70
CA LEU A 29 9.57 -14.95 -8.44
C LEU A 29 9.38 -15.64 -9.80
N GLU A 30 8.51 -16.63 -9.90
CA GLU A 30 8.12 -17.23 -11.19
C GLU A 30 7.44 -16.21 -12.12
N SER A 31 6.59 -15.31 -11.59
CA SER A 31 5.99 -14.26 -12.41
C SER A 31 7.02 -13.25 -12.88
N VAL A 32 7.94 -12.84 -11.99
CA VAL A 32 9.03 -11.91 -12.34
C VAL A 32 9.98 -12.53 -13.36
N ALA A 33 10.30 -13.82 -13.22
CA ALA A 33 11.17 -14.53 -14.18
C ALA A 33 10.56 -14.65 -15.61
N ARG A 34 9.25 -14.43 -15.75
CA ARG A 34 8.55 -14.41 -17.05
C ARG A 34 8.39 -13.01 -17.64
N LEU A 35 8.82 -11.94 -16.95
CA LEU A 35 8.80 -10.60 -17.51
C LEU A 35 9.64 -10.51 -18.79
N GLU A 36 9.15 -9.80 -19.80
CA GLU A 36 9.87 -9.57 -21.05
C GLU A 36 11.15 -8.79 -20.82
N SER A 37 11.10 -7.72 -20.03
CA SER A 37 12.29 -7.01 -19.55
C SER A 37 12.52 -7.27 -18.07
N GLN A 38 13.76 -7.65 -17.71
CA GLN A 38 14.10 -7.98 -16.34
C GLN A 38 14.51 -6.74 -15.54
N PRO A 39 14.05 -6.60 -14.26
CA PRO A 39 14.51 -5.55 -13.38
C PRO A 39 16.01 -5.73 -13.03
N GLY A 40 16.69 -4.60 -12.79
CA GLY A 40 18.11 -4.61 -12.47
C GLY A 40 18.44 -5.22 -11.10
N GLN A 41 17.48 -5.21 -10.17
CA GLN A 41 17.65 -5.73 -8.82
C GLN A 41 16.32 -6.25 -8.25
N ILE A 42 16.34 -7.39 -7.55
CA ILE A 42 15.20 -7.91 -6.81
C ILE A 42 15.64 -8.21 -5.39
N LEU A 43 14.96 -7.60 -4.41
CA LEU A 43 15.27 -7.74 -2.99
C LEU A 43 14.08 -8.37 -2.27
N ILE A 44 14.25 -9.59 -1.78
CA ILE A 44 13.29 -10.26 -0.90
C ILE A 44 13.71 -9.99 0.54
N ALA A 45 12.98 -9.10 1.21
CA ALA A 45 13.20 -8.75 2.61
C ALA A 45 12.45 -9.74 3.51
N ASP A 46 13.17 -10.72 4.04
CA ASP A 46 12.64 -11.85 4.81
C ASP A 46 12.68 -11.55 6.32
N GLY A 47 11.51 -11.41 6.94
CA GLY A 47 11.34 -11.28 8.39
C GLY A 47 11.03 -12.60 9.10
N GLY A 48 11.19 -13.74 8.42
CA GLY A 48 10.85 -15.08 8.92
C GLY A 48 12.01 -16.08 8.87
N HIS A 49 11.69 -17.29 8.47
CA HIS A 49 12.61 -18.41 8.41
C HIS A 49 13.21 -18.56 7.02
N ASN A 50 14.47 -18.19 6.90
CA ASN A 50 15.42 -18.48 5.82
C ASN A 50 14.86 -18.85 4.42
N LEU A 51 14.49 -17.85 3.64
CA LEU A 51 14.13 -18.01 2.23
C LEU A 51 15.34 -18.09 1.28
N LYS A 52 16.59 -18.03 1.80
CA LYS A 52 17.81 -18.10 0.97
C LYS A 52 17.88 -19.32 0.05
N PRO A 53 17.51 -20.55 0.49
CA PRO A 53 17.53 -21.71 -0.42
C PRO A 53 16.57 -21.53 -1.59
N LEU A 54 15.34 -21.07 -1.35
CA LEU A 54 14.34 -20.80 -2.38
C LEU A 54 14.82 -19.71 -3.36
N VAL A 55 15.31 -18.59 -2.85
CA VAL A 55 15.81 -17.49 -3.69
C VAL A 55 16.99 -17.93 -4.55
N LYS A 56 17.87 -18.81 -4.03
CA LYS A 56 19.01 -19.36 -4.78
C LYS A 56 18.59 -20.19 -6.02
N GLU A 57 17.41 -20.82 -6.00
CA GLU A 57 16.88 -21.53 -7.17
C GLU A 57 16.66 -20.60 -8.38
N PHE A 58 16.45 -19.32 -8.12
CA PHE A 58 16.18 -18.30 -9.15
C PHE A 58 17.40 -17.48 -9.56
N ALA A 59 18.50 -17.53 -8.79
CA ALA A 59 19.68 -16.67 -9.01
C ALA A 59 20.36 -16.83 -10.38
N GLY A 60 20.16 -17.95 -11.06
CA GLY A 60 20.61 -18.18 -12.44
C GLY A 60 19.68 -17.63 -13.53
N ARG A 61 18.47 -17.19 -13.16
CA ARG A 61 17.42 -16.73 -14.08
C ARG A 61 17.15 -15.23 -13.96
N ILE A 62 17.24 -14.69 -12.74
CA ILE A 62 16.93 -13.29 -12.40
C ILE A 62 17.91 -12.77 -11.35
N ASN A 63 18.14 -11.45 -11.32
CA ASN A 63 19.02 -10.81 -10.33
C ASN A 63 18.31 -10.63 -8.98
N VAL A 64 18.23 -11.70 -8.19
CA VAL A 64 17.49 -11.73 -6.92
C VAL A 64 18.39 -12.00 -5.73
N SER A 65 18.15 -11.28 -4.63
CA SER A 65 18.83 -11.45 -3.34
C SER A 65 17.83 -11.54 -2.20
N CYS A 66 18.15 -12.36 -1.19
CA CYS A 66 17.39 -12.48 0.04
C CYS A 66 18.09 -11.71 1.18
N LEU A 67 17.38 -10.74 1.75
CA LEU A 67 17.82 -9.94 2.89
C LEU A 67 17.12 -10.44 4.15
N TYR A 68 17.89 -10.96 5.11
CA TYR A 68 17.33 -11.32 6.42
C TYR A 68 17.07 -10.06 7.25
N CYS A 69 15.84 -9.89 7.72
CA CYS A 69 15.40 -8.77 8.55
C CYS A 69 15.05 -9.29 9.95
N PRO A 70 15.89 -9.06 10.98
CA PRO A 70 15.69 -9.61 12.31
C PRO A 70 14.43 -9.08 13.00
N GLU A 71 14.00 -7.88 12.63
CA GLU A 71 12.76 -7.26 13.11
C GLU A 71 11.67 -7.35 12.03
N PRO A 72 10.71 -8.28 12.17
CA PRO A 72 9.64 -8.42 11.19
C PRO A 72 8.67 -7.26 11.25
N GLY A 73 8.32 -6.75 10.10
CA GLY A 73 7.36 -5.66 9.92
C GLY A 73 7.48 -5.11 8.51
N GLN A 74 6.39 -5.09 7.75
CA GLN A 74 6.40 -4.75 6.33
C GLN A 74 7.14 -3.44 6.04
N ILE A 75 6.89 -2.40 6.84
CA ILE A 75 7.53 -1.08 6.67
C ILE A 75 9.03 -1.17 6.98
N LEU A 76 9.41 -1.79 8.09
CA LEU A 76 10.82 -1.94 8.49
C LEU A 76 11.62 -2.75 7.47
N GLN A 77 11.04 -3.85 6.97
CA GLN A 77 11.65 -4.70 5.96
C GLN A 77 11.86 -3.95 4.65
N ARG A 78 10.86 -3.16 4.20
CA ARG A 78 11.00 -2.30 3.02
C ARG A 78 12.07 -1.23 3.22
N ASN A 79 12.09 -0.55 4.37
CA ASN A 79 13.12 0.45 4.69
C ASN A 79 14.53 -0.14 4.69
N TYR A 80 14.69 -1.34 5.25
CA TYR A 80 15.97 -2.04 5.21
C TYR A 80 16.39 -2.38 3.76
N ALA A 81 15.46 -2.88 2.94
CA ALA A 81 15.74 -3.16 1.54
C ALA A 81 16.09 -1.90 0.73
N HIS A 82 15.49 -0.75 1.04
CA HIS A 82 15.86 0.54 0.42
C HIS A 82 17.33 0.91 0.66
N SER A 83 17.89 0.60 1.82
CA SER A 83 19.32 0.87 2.10
C SER A 83 20.28 -0.01 1.30
N MET A 84 19.77 -1.09 0.67
CA MET A 84 20.54 -2.06 -0.12
C MET A 84 20.40 -1.86 -1.64
N LEU A 85 19.75 -0.77 -2.08
CA LEU A 85 19.57 -0.47 -3.49
C LEU A 85 20.90 -0.09 -4.16
N HIS A 86 21.18 -0.65 -5.32
CA HIS A 86 22.30 -0.27 -6.16
C HIS A 86 22.17 1.20 -6.58
N GLN A 87 23.31 1.84 -6.86
CA GLN A 87 23.35 3.29 -7.18
C GLN A 87 22.61 3.61 -8.47
N ASP A 88 22.62 2.70 -9.45
CA ASP A 88 21.98 2.89 -10.76
C ASP A 88 20.46 2.76 -10.74
N ILE A 89 19.86 2.32 -9.64
CA ILE A 89 18.42 2.18 -9.50
C ILE A 89 17.77 3.58 -9.43
N CYS A 90 16.87 3.85 -10.36
CA CYS A 90 16.09 5.08 -10.44
C CYS A 90 14.65 4.91 -9.96
N LEU A 91 14.08 3.73 -10.16
CA LEU A 91 12.71 3.40 -9.77
C LEU A 91 12.67 2.17 -8.86
N VAL A 92 11.71 2.16 -7.94
CA VAL A 92 11.50 1.04 -7.02
C VAL A 92 10.06 0.57 -7.10
N LEU A 93 9.87 -0.68 -7.47
CA LEU A 93 8.57 -1.35 -7.48
C LEU A 93 8.39 -2.10 -6.16
N HIS A 94 7.49 -1.62 -5.31
CA HIS A 94 7.04 -2.37 -4.15
C HIS A 94 6.03 -3.43 -4.59
N LEU A 95 6.30 -4.70 -4.29
CA LEU A 95 5.37 -5.80 -4.48
C LEU A 95 5.10 -6.49 -3.15
N ASP A 96 3.83 -6.83 -2.89
CA ASP A 96 3.49 -7.78 -1.84
C ASP A 96 3.74 -9.22 -2.32
N ASP A 97 4.00 -10.13 -1.38
CA ASP A 97 4.38 -11.50 -1.68
C ASP A 97 3.27 -12.32 -2.36
N ASP A 98 2.03 -11.83 -2.33
CA ASP A 98 0.85 -12.42 -2.98
C ASP A 98 0.43 -11.72 -4.28
N ILE A 99 1.29 -10.88 -4.83
CA ILE A 99 1.11 -10.26 -6.15
C ILE A 99 1.89 -11.02 -7.21
N THR A 100 1.29 -11.22 -8.38
CA THR A 100 1.98 -11.68 -9.59
C THR A 100 1.79 -10.68 -10.72
N LEU A 101 2.77 -10.58 -11.62
CA LEU A 101 2.78 -9.65 -12.74
C LEU A 101 2.54 -10.41 -14.06
N GLU A 102 1.84 -9.77 -14.98
CA GLU A 102 1.78 -10.23 -16.37
C GLU A 102 3.12 -9.95 -17.09
N PRO A 103 3.51 -10.76 -18.09
CA PRO A 103 4.84 -10.67 -18.71
C PRO A 103 5.22 -9.30 -19.27
N THR A 104 4.27 -8.54 -19.78
CA THR A 104 4.48 -7.20 -20.39
C THR A 104 4.29 -6.04 -19.40
N SER A 105 3.93 -6.32 -18.13
CA SER A 105 3.48 -5.28 -17.20
C SER A 105 4.57 -4.26 -16.88
N LEU A 106 5.82 -4.70 -16.73
CA LEU A 106 6.94 -3.83 -16.41
C LEU A 106 7.25 -2.89 -17.59
N ASP A 107 7.26 -3.42 -18.81
CA ASP A 107 7.53 -2.65 -20.02
C ASP A 107 6.46 -1.60 -20.29
N LYS A 108 5.19 -1.97 -20.11
CA LYS A 108 4.06 -1.05 -20.20
C LYS A 108 4.14 0.05 -19.15
N ALA A 109 4.43 -0.30 -17.88
CA ALA A 109 4.63 0.69 -16.83
C ALA A 109 5.76 1.66 -17.18
N LEU A 110 6.91 1.16 -17.66
CA LEU A 110 8.04 1.98 -18.08
C LEU A 110 7.71 2.89 -19.27
N HIS A 111 7.03 2.36 -20.28
CA HIS A 111 6.59 3.16 -21.42
C HIS A 111 5.77 4.38 -20.96
N HIS A 112 4.74 4.14 -20.15
CA HIS A 112 3.91 5.21 -19.60
C HIS A 112 4.67 6.12 -18.63
N TRP A 113 5.56 5.58 -17.81
CA TRP A 113 6.39 6.39 -16.92
C TRP A 113 7.25 7.38 -17.70
N ASN A 114 8.00 6.91 -18.69
CA ASN A 114 8.86 7.75 -19.51
C ASN A 114 8.08 8.80 -20.29
N ARG A 115 6.91 8.44 -20.85
CA ARG A 115 6.01 9.39 -21.52
C ARG A 115 5.52 10.47 -20.56
N LEU A 116 4.97 10.08 -19.39
CA LEU A 116 4.38 11.01 -18.43
C LEU A 116 5.40 11.94 -17.77
N THR A 117 6.64 11.47 -17.57
CA THR A 117 7.72 12.31 -17.04
C THR A 117 8.25 13.33 -18.03
N SER A 118 8.00 13.15 -19.33
CA SER A 118 8.32 14.15 -20.37
C SER A 118 7.26 15.25 -20.50
N GLU A 119 6.06 15.05 -19.97
CA GLU A 119 4.97 16.04 -19.99
C GLU A 119 5.26 17.21 -19.06
N THR A 120 4.72 18.39 -19.39
CA THR A 120 4.77 19.57 -18.52
C THR A 120 3.71 19.44 -17.41
N GLY A 121 4.01 19.91 -16.21
CA GLY A 121 3.09 19.90 -15.08
C GLY A 121 3.72 19.38 -13.78
N LYS A 122 2.87 18.86 -12.87
CA LYS A 122 3.37 18.25 -11.64
C LYS A 122 4.24 17.03 -11.97
N PRO A 123 5.39 16.85 -11.28
CA PRO A 123 6.26 15.71 -11.50
C PRO A 123 5.56 14.40 -11.13
N LEU A 124 5.72 13.37 -11.97
CA LEU A 124 5.29 12.01 -11.65
C LEU A 124 6.27 11.41 -10.64
N VAL A 125 5.76 10.93 -9.52
CA VAL A 125 6.60 10.30 -8.47
C VAL A 125 6.15 8.89 -8.09
N GLY A 126 4.92 8.50 -8.47
CA GLY A 126 4.40 7.18 -8.17
C GLY A 126 3.37 6.69 -9.20
N MET A 127 3.40 5.40 -9.50
CA MET A 127 2.50 4.73 -10.44
C MET A 127 2.09 3.36 -9.86
N ALA A 128 0.80 3.17 -9.59
CA ALA A 128 0.28 1.85 -9.21
C ALA A 128 0.06 0.99 -10.45
N PHE A 129 0.33 -0.30 -10.31
CA PHE A 129 -0.09 -1.31 -11.27
C PHE A 129 -1.59 -1.57 -11.13
N ASN A 130 -2.21 -1.98 -12.22
CA ASN A 130 -3.63 -2.30 -12.28
C ASN A 130 -3.88 -3.70 -11.70
N VAL A 131 -4.31 -3.79 -10.43
CA VAL A 131 -4.64 -5.05 -9.79
C VAL A 131 -6.06 -5.46 -10.19
N VAL A 132 -6.20 -6.30 -11.21
CA VAL A 132 -7.47 -6.53 -11.93
C VAL A 132 -8.50 -7.37 -11.19
N ASN A 133 -8.10 -8.16 -10.19
CA ASN A 133 -8.98 -9.09 -9.47
C ASN A 133 -9.39 -8.62 -8.07
N LEU A 134 -9.25 -7.32 -7.78
CA LEU A 134 -9.74 -6.74 -6.53
C LEU A 134 -11.28 -6.68 -6.51
N PRO A 135 -11.91 -6.92 -5.35
CA PRO A 135 -13.36 -6.88 -5.25
C PRO A 135 -13.89 -5.46 -5.46
N LYS A 136 -14.87 -5.34 -6.34
CA LYS A 136 -15.56 -4.06 -6.59
C LYS A 136 -16.46 -3.71 -5.39
N LYS A 137 -16.26 -2.54 -4.81
CA LYS A 137 -17.14 -2.01 -3.78
C LYS A 137 -18.18 -1.10 -4.43
N LYS A 138 -19.43 -1.19 -3.96
CA LYS A 138 -20.51 -0.29 -4.40
C LYS A 138 -20.68 0.85 -3.43
N ASP A 139 -21.03 2.02 -3.94
CA ASP A 139 -21.42 3.17 -3.13
C ASP A 139 -22.83 2.96 -2.55
N SER A 140 -23.10 3.56 -1.41
CA SER A 140 -24.42 3.54 -0.78
C SER A 140 -24.71 4.88 -0.13
N PHE A 141 -25.99 5.16 0.11
CA PHE A 141 -26.41 6.38 0.82
C PHE A 141 -25.73 6.51 2.19
N LEU A 142 -25.66 5.42 2.97
CA LEU A 142 -24.99 5.41 4.27
C LEU A 142 -23.48 5.69 4.15
N ARG A 143 -22.81 5.19 3.13
CA ARG A 143 -21.40 5.50 2.89
C ARG A 143 -21.20 6.97 2.53
N ARG A 144 -22.11 7.56 1.76
CA ARG A 144 -22.07 8.99 1.42
C ARG A 144 -22.29 9.86 2.66
N LEU A 145 -23.26 9.52 3.49
CA LEU A 145 -23.51 10.18 4.78
C LEU A 145 -22.30 10.09 5.71
N ALA A 146 -21.61 8.96 5.72
CA ALA A 146 -20.42 8.73 6.52
C ALA A 146 -19.13 9.32 5.90
N ILE A 147 -19.20 10.08 4.82
CA ILE A 147 -18.02 10.63 4.13
C ILE A 147 -17.00 9.52 3.79
N MET A 148 -17.51 8.38 3.32
CA MET A 148 -16.76 7.15 2.98
C MET A 148 -17.10 6.71 1.56
N ARG A 149 -17.28 7.66 0.65
CA ARG A 149 -17.71 7.38 -0.74
C ARG A 149 -16.71 6.47 -1.44
N VAL A 150 -17.25 5.66 -2.33
CA VAL A 150 -16.46 4.82 -3.24
C VAL A 150 -16.08 5.59 -4.50
N GLU A 151 -16.95 6.50 -4.94
CA GLU A 151 -16.74 7.35 -6.12
C GLU A 151 -16.52 8.82 -5.73
N PRO A 152 -15.63 9.53 -6.44
CA PRO A 152 -14.70 9.02 -7.43
C PRO A 152 -13.58 8.17 -6.78
N MET A 153 -13.10 7.18 -7.54
CA MET A 153 -12.10 6.24 -7.07
C MET A 153 -10.74 6.86 -6.89
N GLY A 154 -9.89 6.26 -6.03
CA GLY A 154 -8.54 6.74 -5.77
C GLY A 154 -8.48 8.09 -5.04
N ARG A 155 -9.56 8.51 -4.37
CA ARG A 155 -9.62 9.76 -3.58
C ARG A 155 -9.46 9.50 -2.10
N VAL A 156 -8.83 10.44 -1.39
CA VAL A 156 -8.88 10.53 0.07
C VAL A 156 -9.91 11.60 0.44
N TRP A 157 -10.89 11.23 1.25
CA TRP A 157 -11.96 12.11 1.70
C TRP A 157 -11.53 12.88 2.96
N SER A 158 -12.19 14.00 3.24
CA SER A 158 -11.90 14.82 4.42
C SER A 158 -11.93 14.06 5.74
N SER A 159 -12.62 12.91 5.78
CA SER A 159 -12.66 11.99 6.93
C SER A 159 -11.41 11.11 7.09
N GLY A 160 -10.47 11.15 6.15
CA GLY A 160 -9.34 10.23 6.07
C GLY A 160 -9.69 8.84 5.48
N PHE A 161 -10.94 8.62 5.06
CA PHE A 161 -11.27 7.42 4.28
C PHE A 161 -10.77 7.57 2.85
N ALA A 162 -10.09 6.54 2.37
CA ALA A 162 -9.68 6.42 0.98
C ALA A 162 -10.70 5.61 0.19
N SER A 163 -11.15 6.15 -0.95
CA SER A 163 -11.94 5.37 -1.89
C SER A 163 -11.03 4.31 -2.56
N PRO A 164 -11.54 3.09 -2.81
CA PRO A 164 -10.72 2.03 -3.37
C PRO A 164 -10.19 2.40 -4.76
N HIS A 165 -9.07 1.80 -5.14
CA HIS A 165 -8.73 1.69 -6.55
C HIS A 165 -9.68 0.71 -7.20
N VAL A 166 -10.22 1.09 -8.34
CA VAL A 166 -10.95 0.15 -9.19
C VAL A 166 -10.04 -0.22 -10.33
N PRO A 167 -10.05 -1.50 -10.71
CA PRO A 167 -9.34 -1.92 -11.90
C PRO A 167 -9.70 -1.01 -13.08
N VAL A 168 -8.68 -0.47 -13.71
CA VAL A 168 -8.81 0.23 -15.00
C VAL A 168 -9.04 -0.85 -16.06
N PRO A 169 -9.85 -0.61 -17.11
CA PRO A 169 -9.98 -1.58 -18.18
C PRO A 169 -8.62 -1.98 -18.75
N ASP A 170 -8.34 -3.27 -18.76
CA ASP A 170 -7.08 -3.82 -19.25
C ASP A 170 -6.91 -3.58 -20.74
N GLY A 171 -5.68 -3.30 -21.19
CA GLY A 171 -5.33 -3.09 -22.58
C GLY A 171 -5.82 -1.79 -23.21
N THR A 172 -6.38 -0.86 -22.43
CA THR A 172 -6.88 0.43 -22.96
C THR A 172 -5.82 1.54 -23.01
N GLY A 173 -4.64 1.32 -22.39
CA GLY A 173 -3.63 2.38 -22.22
C GLY A 173 -4.07 3.51 -21.29
N GLU A 174 -5.18 3.35 -20.59
CA GLU A 174 -5.75 4.37 -19.70
C GLU A 174 -4.83 4.63 -18.52
N ILE A 175 -4.51 5.91 -18.30
CA ILE A 175 -3.82 6.40 -17.13
C ILE A 175 -4.82 7.19 -16.28
N ARG A 176 -4.98 6.79 -15.01
CA ARG A 176 -5.90 7.45 -14.11
C ARG A 176 -5.16 8.14 -12.97
N GLU A 177 -5.34 9.44 -12.81
CA GLU A 177 -4.79 10.17 -11.67
C GLU A 177 -5.51 9.77 -10.37
N THR A 178 -4.74 9.73 -9.29
CA THR A 178 -5.22 9.29 -7.99
C THR A 178 -4.59 10.12 -6.87
N SER A 179 -5.20 10.12 -5.68
CA SER A 179 -4.65 10.79 -4.50
C SER A 179 -3.78 9.88 -3.64
N TRP A 180 -3.77 8.57 -3.89
CA TRP A 180 -2.99 7.60 -3.13
C TRP A 180 -2.71 6.36 -3.97
N LEU A 181 -1.72 5.57 -3.60
CA LEU A 181 -1.34 4.34 -4.29
C LEU A 181 -1.44 3.13 -3.37
N VAL A 182 -1.81 1.98 -3.93
CA VAL A 182 -1.80 0.70 -3.21
C VAL A 182 -0.36 0.31 -2.86
N GLY A 183 -0.12 -0.10 -1.61
CA GLY A 183 1.22 -0.41 -1.13
C GLY A 183 1.86 -1.65 -1.76
N GLY A 184 1.03 -2.60 -2.22
CA GLY A 184 1.48 -3.92 -2.68
C GLY A 184 1.80 -4.04 -4.18
N ALA A 185 1.58 -3.00 -4.99
CA ALA A 185 1.87 -2.99 -6.43
C ALA A 185 2.08 -1.56 -6.94
N ALA A 186 3.13 -0.88 -6.45
CA ALA A 186 3.39 0.52 -6.78
C ALA A 186 4.86 0.78 -7.12
N LEU A 187 5.08 1.40 -8.28
CA LEU A 187 6.36 1.90 -8.77
C LEU A 187 6.57 3.34 -8.29
N TRP A 188 7.72 3.61 -7.70
CA TRP A 188 8.07 4.91 -7.12
C TRP A 188 9.38 5.44 -7.68
N SER A 189 9.51 6.75 -7.83
CA SER A 189 10.84 7.33 -8.04
C SER A 189 11.67 7.16 -6.77
N ARG A 190 12.94 6.78 -6.93
CA ARG A 190 13.90 6.66 -5.79
C ARG A 190 14.04 8.00 -5.06
N GLU A 191 14.02 9.11 -5.78
CA GLU A 191 14.08 10.45 -5.22
C GLU A 191 12.90 10.75 -4.28
N ALA A 192 11.67 10.38 -4.68
CA ALA A 192 10.49 10.53 -3.81
C ALA A 192 10.61 9.67 -2.55
N LEU A 193 11.10 8.44 -2.67
CA LEU A 193 11.32 7.58 -1.51
C LEU A 193 12.37 8.15 -0.55
N ALA A 194 13.43 8.76 -1.05
CA ALA A 194 14.48 9.38 -0.25
C ALA A 194 13.99 10.64 0.51
N THR A 195 13.01 11.36 -0.04
CA THR A 195 12.42 12.55 0.59
C THR A 195 11.24 12.23 1.51
N SER A 196 10.73 11.01 1.47
CA SER A 196 9.66 10.57 2.34
C SER A 196 10.19 10.29 3.76
N HIS A 197 9.36 10.58 4.76
CA HIS A 197 9.59 10.10 6.11
C HIS A 197 8.75 8.83 6.32
N PRO A 198 9.30 7.64 6.00
CA PRO A 198 8.54 6.43 6.17
C PRO A 198 8.20 6.24 7.64
N LEU A 199 6.99 5.79 7.89
CA LEU A 199 6.59 5.38 9.23
C LEU A 199 7.53 4.25 9.68
N SER A 200 8.45 4.54 10.58
CA SER A 200 9.44 3.57 11.08
C SER A 200 9.00 2.97 12.40
N PHE A 201 7.88 2.26 12.42
CA PHE A 201 7.47 1.52 13.59
C PHE A 201 7.07 0.08 13.22
N PRO A 202 7.40 -0.90 14.08
CA PRO A 202 7.07 -2.28 13.84
C PRO A 202 5.56 -2.48 13.99
N THR A 203 4.81 -2.50 12.91
CA THR A 203 3.41 -2.93 12.93
C THR A 203 3.32 -4.35 12.38
N ARG A 204 2.60 -5.21 13.08
CA ARG A 204 2.30 -6.57 12.57
C ARG A 204 1.48 -6.50 11.27
N TRP A 205 0.63 -5.49 11.15
CA TRP A 205 -0.18 -5.20 9.97
C TRP A 205 -0.20 -3.69 9.76
N ALA A 206 0.30 -3.30 8.63
CA ALA A 206 0.36 -1.92 8.19
C ALA A 206 -1.01 -1.49 7.60
N VAL A 207 -2.03 -1.32 8.46
CA VAL A 207 -3.36 -0.87 8.02
C VAL A 207 -3.29 0.61 7.64
N CYS A 208 -3.75 0.97 6.41
CA CYS A 208 -3.73 2.32 5.85
C CYS A 208 -2.32 2.93 5.70
N GLU A 209 -1.25 2.15 5.79
CA GLU A 209 0.12 2.66 5.66
C GLU A 209 0.38 3.25 4.27
N ASP A 210 -0.18 2.60 3.25
CA ASP A 210 -0.12 2.99 1.85
C ASP A 210 -0.74 4.39 1.61
N VAL A 211 -1.89 4.66 2.22
CA VAL A 211 -2.54 5.97 2.15
C VAL A 211 -1.73 7.03 2.91
N ILE A 212 -1.27 6.70 4.13
CA ILE A 212 -0.47 7.63 4.96
C ILE A 212 0.83 8.00 4.23
N PHE A 213 1.46 7.02 3.57
CA PHE A 213 2.69 7.21 2.83
C PHE A 213 2.47 8.02 1.55
N SER A 214 1.47 7.64 0.73
CA SER A 214 1.32 8.15 -0.63
C SER A 214 0.53 9.46 -0.73
N TYR A 215 -0.47 9.68 0.14
CA TYR A 215 -1.35 10.82 0.06
C TYR A 215 -0.63 12.19 0.09
N PRO A 216 0.36 12.43 0.96
CA PRO A 216 1.09 13.71 0.99
C PRO A 216 1.77 14.06 -0.35
N PHE A 217 2.20 13.06 -1.12
CA PHE A 217 2.78 13.30 -2.43
C PHE A 217 1.79 13.90 -3.43
N SER A 218 0.51 13.52 -3.36
CA SER A 218 -0.52 13.97 -4.30
C SER A 218 -0.74 15.48 -4.33
N HIS A 219 -0.37 16.19 -3.25
CA HIS A 219 -0.52 17.65 -3.18
C HIS A 219 0.38 18.38 -4.18
N LYS A 220 1.61 17.92 -4.35
CA LYS A 220 2.64 18.58 -5.17
C LYS A 220 3.06 17.77 -6.40
N ASN A 221 2.74 16.48 -6.44
CA ASN A 221 3.17 15.55 -7.46
C ASN A 221 1.99 14.83 -8.09
N ARG A 222 2.25 14.12 -9.19
CA ARG A 222 1.29 13.20 -9.82
C ARG A 222 1.48 11.80 -9.26
N LEU A 223 0.36 11.18 -8.89
CA LEU A 223 0.23 9.76 -8.62
C LEU A 223 -0.78 9.21 -9.64
N VAL A 224 -0.47 8.09 -10.26
CA VAL A 224 -1.32 7.50 -11.30
C VAL A 224 -1.52 6.01 -11.12
N VAL A 225 -2.59 5.47 -11.69
CA VAL A 225 -2.80 4.04 -11.92
C VAL A 225 -2.62 3.78 -13.42
N CYS A 226 -1.78 2.81 -13.79
CA CYS A 226 -1.52 2.42 -15.16
C CYS A 226 -2.38 1.21 -15.53
N GLY A 227 -3.36 1.39 -16.43
CA GLY A 227 -4.29 0.33 -16.84
C GLY A 227 -3.62 -0.85 -17.53
N ASP A 228 -2.53 -0.61 -18.26
CA ASP A 228 -1.82 -1.64 -19.01
C ASP A 228 -0.80 -2.43 -18.16
N ALA A 229 -0.33 -1.87 -17.05
CA ALA A 229 0.57 -2.56 -16.14
C ALA A 229 -0.22 -3.49 -15.21
N VAL A 230 -0.55 -4.67 -15.69
CA VAL A 230 -1.47 -5.60 -15.02
C VAL A 230 -0.79 -6.41 -13.93
N ALA A 231 -1.43 -6.47 -12.78
CA ALA A 231 -1.04 -7.32 -11.65
C ALA A 231 -2.26 -8.11 -11.14
N GLN A 232 -2.02 -9.26 -10.52
CA GLN A 232 -3.04 -10.09 -9.90
C GLN A 232 -2.73 -10.34 -8.43
N HIS A 233 -3.73 -10.22 -7.58
CA HIS A 233 -3.63 -10.53 -6.15
C HIS A 233 -4.05 -11.98 -5.91
N ASN A 234 -3.14 -12.81 -5.40
CA ASN A 234 -3.31 -14.27 -5.31
C ASN A 234 -3.79 -14.76 -3.94
N ASP A 235 -4.10 -13.86 -3.02
CA ASP A 235 -4.71 -14.27 -1.75
C ASP A 235 -6.23 -14.29 -1.84
N ARG A 236 -6.81 -15.38 -1.32
CA ARG A 236 -8.24 -15.42 -1.03
C ARG A 236 -8.48 -14.69 0.28
N TYR A 237 -9.58 -13.93 0.35
CA TYR A 237 -10.01 -13.32 1.59
C TYR A 237 -10.11 -14.39 2.69
N VAL A 238 -9.19 -14.35 3.63
CA VAL A 238 -9.21 -15.25 4.78
C VAL A 238 -10.14 -14.65 5.83
N HIS A 239 -11.09 -15.46 6.33
CA HIS A 239 -11.89 -15.06 7.48
C HIS A 239 -10.97 -14.80 8.68
N HIS A 240 -10.98 -13.58 9.16
CA HIS A 240 -10.22 -13.21 10.35
C HIS A 240 -10.83 -13.86 11.61
N SER A 241 -9.99 -14.27 12.56
CA SER A 241 -10.47 -14.61 13.91
C SER A 241 -11.06 -13.37 14.58
N PHE A 242 -11.87 -13.56 15.62
CA PHE A 242 -12.44 -12.45 16.40
C PHE A 242 -11.35 -11.48 16.90
N ALA A 243 -10.26 -12.00 17.48
CA ALA A 243 -9.14 -11.20 17.97
C ALA A 243 -8.46 -10.40 16.84
N LYS A 244 -8.29 -11.02 15.67
CA LYS A 244 -7.77 -10.33 14.48
C LYS A 244 -8.70 -9.21 14.01
N SER A 245 -10.02 -9.46 14.01
CA SER A 245 -11.02 -8.46 13.64
C SER A 245 -11.03 -7.27 14.60
N MET A 246 -10.86 -7.53 15.90
CA MET A 246 -10.76 -6.48 16.92
C MET A 246 -9.49 -5.64 16.75
N PHE A 247 -8.34 -6.27 16.55
CA PHE A 247 -7.09 -5.55 16.25
C PHE A 247 -7.19 -4.72 14.98
N TYR A 248 -7.78 -5.28 13.92
CA TYR A 248 -8.00 -4.58 12.66
C TYR A 248 -8.89 -3.34 12.82
N GLY A 249 -10.00 -3.47 13.57
CA GLY A 249 -10.90 -2.34 13.86
C GLY A 249 -10.20 -1.21 14.62
N LYS A 250 -9.41 -1.54 15.67
CA LYS A 250 -8.61 -0.59 16.43
C LYS A 250 -7.58 0.10 15.52
N SER A 251 -6.83 -0.70 14.76
CA SER A 251 -5.76 -0.21 13.88
C SER A 251 -6.29 0.74 12.80
N GLN A 252 -7.45 0.42 12.20
CA GLN A 252 -8.08 1.32 11.23
C GLN A 252 -8.39 2.71 11.79
N VAL A 253 -8.88 2.79 13.02
CA VAL A 253 -9.19 4.08 13.65
C VAL A 253 -7.91 4.85 13.95
N VAL A 254 -6.95 4.21 14.62
CA VAL A 254 -5.71 4.89 15.03
C VAL A 254 -4.89 5.33 13.82
N MET A 255 -4.69 4.47 12.83
CA MET A 255 -3.89 4.83 11.65
C MET A 255 -4.57 5.90 10.78
N ARG A 256 -5.91 5.87 10.68
CA ARG A 256 -6.63 6.96 10.02
C ARG A 256 -6.53 8.27 10.80
N TYR A 257 -6.47 8.22 12.13
CA TYR A 257 -6.21 9.42 12.94
C TYR A 257 -4.80 9.96 12.69
N VAL A 258 -3.79 9.10 12.49
CA VAL A 258 -2.45 9.51 12.06
C VAL A 258 -2.52 10.24 10.73
N LEU A 259 -3.21 9.70 9.74
CA LEU A 259 -3.39 10.34 8.43
C LEU A 259 -4.01 11.73 8.56
N VAL A 260 -5.12 11.85 9.30
CA VAL A 260 -5.83 13.11 9.51
C VAL A 260 -5.01 14.11 10.34
N GLY A 261 -4.24 13.63 11.31
CA GLY A 261 -3.38 14.47 12.13
C GLY A 261 -2.15 15.01 11.39
N SER A 262 -1.70 14.31 10.36
CA SER A 262 -0.52 14.68 9.55
C SER A 262 -0.86 15.55 8.33
N ASN A 263 -2.16 15.74 8.00
CA ASN A 263 -2.58 16.46 6.79
C ASN A 263 -3.62 17.53 7.13
N THR A 264 -3.29 18.78 6.87
CA THR A 264 -4.09 19.95 7.26
C THR A 264 -5.38 20.13 6.44
N ASP A 265 -5.48 19.50 5.28
CA ASP A 265 -6.65 19.50 4.40
C ASP A 265 -7.70 18.43 4.80
N LEU A 266 -7.37 17.57 5.77
CA LEU A 266 -8.28 16.60 6.34
C LEU A 266 -8.92 17.13 7.64
N SER A 267 -10.12 16.62 7.97
CA SER A 267 -10.94 17.13 9.06
C SER A 267 -11.09 16.13 10.21
N ARG A 268 -10.68 16.53 11.42
CA ARG A 268 -10.91 15.73 12.63
C ARG A 268 -12.40 15.51 12.92
N LEU A 269 -13.26 16.52 12.67
CA LEU A 269 -14.71 16.37 12.83
C LEU A 269 -15.25 15.31 11.87
N ALA A 270 -14.86 15.38 10.59
CA ALA A 270 -15.25 14.38 9.60
C ALA A 270 -14.73 13.00 9.96
N PHE A 271 -13.52 12.90 10.52
CA PHE A 271 -12.94 11.64 11.03
C PHE A 271 -13.84 11.03 12.12
N PHE A 272 -14.19 11.76 13.17
CA PHE A 272 -15.04 11.23 14.26
C PHE A 272 -16.42 10.85 13.75
N TRP A 273 -17.04 11.69 12.94
CA TRP A 273 -18.32 11.40 12.30
C TRP A 273 -18.30 10.09 11.51
N SER A 274 -17.34 9.96 10.61
CA SER A 274 -17.20 8.79 9.74
C SER A 274 -16.91 7.51 10.51
N ASN A 275 -15.96 7.56 11.46
CA ASN A 275 -15.61 6.36 12.23
C ASN A 275 -16.74 5.99 13.20
N GLY A 276 -17.48 6.95 13.76
CA GLY A 276 -18.67 6.71 14.57
C GLY A 276 -19.73 5.95 13.77
N LEU A 277 -20.13 6.46 12.60
CA LEU A 277 -21.12 5.78 11.74
C LEU A 277 -20.63 4.41 11.25
N HIS A 278 -19.34 4.28 10.92
CA HIS A 278 -18.76 3.00 10.49
C HIS A 278 -18.80 1.96 11.62
N MET A 279 -18.44 2.35 12.83
CA MET A 279 -18.54 1.56 14.03
C MET A 279 -19.98 1.07 14.29
N PHE A 280 -20.96 1.98 14.23
CA PHE A 280 -22.37 1.60 14.36
C PHE A 280 -22.81 0.60 13.29
N GLY A 281 -22.33 0.75 12.05
CA GLY A 281 -22.59 -0.22 10.99
C GLY A 281 -22.07 -1.63 11.32
N TYR A 282 -20.86 -1.75 11.87
CA TYR A 282 -20.32 -3.04 12.32
C TYR A 282 -21.08 -3.62 13.50
N LEU A 283 -21.45 -2.80 14.48
CA LEU A 283 -22.24 -3.25 15.63
C LEU A 283 -23.64 -3.70 15.21
N ALA A 284 -24.28 -3.03 14.27
CA ALA A 284 -25.56 -3.46 13.69
C ALA A 284 -25.44 -4.83 12.98
N CYS A 285 -24.35 -5.05 12.18
CA CYS A 285 -24.09 -6.34 11.58
C CYS A 285 -23.82 -7.43 12.64
N ALA A 286 -23.25 -7.08 13.79
CA ALA A 286 -23.00 -8.00 14.89
C ALA A 286 -24.31 -8.48 15.53
N VAL A 287 -25.32 -7.62 15.69
CA VAL A 287 -26.67 -7.99 16.16
C VAL A 287 -27.32 -9.03 15.24
N LEU A 288 -26.98 -9.01 13.94
CA LEU A 288 -27.40 -10.00 12.96
C LEU A 288 -26.57 -11.29 12.97
N GLY A 289 -25.73 -11.52 14.00
CA GLY A 289 -24.98 -12.75 14.21
C GLY A 289 -23.56 -12.77 13.62
N ASN A 290 -23.06 -11.68 13.04
CA ASN A 290 -21.71 -11.63 12.47
C ASN A 290 -20.65 -11.38 13.57
N LYS A 291 -20.01 -12.45 14.05
CA LYS A 291 -18.98 -12.39 15.10
C LYS A 291 -17.75 -11.55 14.71
N ASN A 292 -17.35 -11.58 13.44
CA ASN A 292 -16.20 -10.79 12.98
C ASN A 292 -16.55 -9.29 12.93
N ALA A 293 -17.79 -8.95 12.58
CA ALA A 293 -18.27 -7.58 12.66
C ALA A 293 -18.29 -7.09 14.10
N LEU A 294 -18.69 -7.93 15.06
CA LEU A 294 -18.61 -7.60 16.49
C LEU A 294 -17.18 -7.29 16.91
N GLY A 295 -16.21 -8.16 16.56
CA GLY A 295 -14.80 -7.94 16.85
C GLY A 295 -14.31 -6.60 16.27
N THR A 296 -14.61 -6.33 15.00
CA THR A 296 -14.22 -5.07 14.36
C THR A 296 -14.87 -3.86 15.04
N GLY A 297 -16.17 -3.92 15.36
CA GLY A 297 -16.89 -2.86 16.05
C GLY A 297 -16.29 -2.54 17.44
N ILE A 298 -16.01 -3.57 18.26
CA ILE A 298 -15.33 -3.41 19.55
C ILE A 298 -13.94 -2.79 19.37
N GLY A 299 -13.16 -3.27 18.39
CA GLY A 299 -11.86 -2.70 18.07
C GLY A 299 -11.95 -1.22 17.71
N MET A 300 -12.94 -0.83 16.93
CA MET A 300 -13.17 0.59 16.58
C MET A 300 -13.54 1.43 17.80
N VAL A 301 -14.38 0.92 18.72
CA VAL A 301 -14.68 1.60 20.02
C VAL A 301 -13.37 1.82 20.77
N SER A 302 -12.56 0.78 20.96
CA SER A 302 -11.27 0.87 21.64
C SER A 302 -10.35 1.92 20.98
N GLY A 303 -10.25 1.91 19.66
CA GLY A 303 -9.45 2.89 18.91
C GLY A 303 -9.96 4.32 19.07
N LEU A 304 -11.28 4.55 19.04
CA LEU A 304 -11.86 5.88 19.25
C LEU A 304 -11.61 6.41 20.67
N VAL A 305 -11.75 5.56 21.69
CA VAL A 305 -11.45 5.91 23.08
C VAL A 305 -9.99 6.31 23.23
N GLU A 306 -9.07 5.53 22.66
CA GLU A 306 -7.64 5.81 22.71
C GLU A 306 -7.27 7.13 22.00
N VAL A 307 -7.86 7.40 20.84
CA VAL A 307 -7.69 8.67 20.12
C VAL A 307 -8.21 9.84 20.93
N LEU A 308 -9.39 9.73 21.55
CA LEU A 308 -9.96 10.78 22.42
C LEU A 308 -9.07 11.03 23.63
N PHE A 309 -8.59 9.97 24.29
CA PHE A 309 -7.67 10.08 25.42
C PHE A 309 -6.36 10.75 25.02
N ALA A 310 -5.81 10.40 23.85
CA ALA A 310 -4.60 11.03 23.34
C ALA A 310 -4.79 12.52 23.03
N GLN A 311 -5.96 12.92 22.50
CA GLN A 311 -6.27 14.34 22.32
C GLN A 311 -6.32 15.08 23.65
N PHE A 312 -6.98 14.49 24.65
CA PHE A 312 -7.08 15.08 25.99
C PHE A 312 -5.71 15.22 26.66
N THR A 313 -4.84 14.22 26.52
CA THR A 313 -3.47 14.23 27.08
C THR A 313 -2.44 14.92 26.19
N ARG A 314 -2.84 15.48 25.06
CA ARG A 314 -1.96 16.11 24.06
C ARG A 314 -0.87 15.16 23.53
N ARG A 315 -1.13 13.89 23.53
CA ARG A 315 -0.23 12.86 23.01
C ARG A 315 -0.15 12.95 21.48
N SER A 316 1.04 12.74 20.90
CA SER A 316 1.20 12.80 19.46
C SER A 316 0.48 11.62 18.76
N HIS A 317 -0.03 11.85 17.54
CA HIS A 317 -0.64 10.81 16.72
C HIS A 317 0.36 9.70 16.32
N LEU A 318 1.65 10.02 16.23
CA LEU A 318 2.71 9.03 15.94
C LEU A 318 2.98 8.12 17.15
N ASP A 319 2.89 8.62 18.38
CA ASP A 319 3.05 7.78 19.58
C ASP A 319 1.89 6.78 19.70
N LEU A 320 0.67 7.19 19.33
CA LEU A 320 -0.47 6.27 19.23
C LEU A 320 -0.22 5.13 18.24
N ALA A 321 0.33 5.45 17.09
CA ALA A 321 0.66 4.44 16.10
C ALA A 321 1.73 3.46 16.58
N ARG A 322 2.75 3.94 17.30
CA ARG A 322 3.79 3.09 17.93
C ARG A 322 3.23 2.13 18.96
N ASP A 323 2.19 2.52 19.70
CA ASP A 323 1.57 1.64 20.70
C ASP A 323 0.74 0.51 20.10
N LEU A 324 0.25 0.66 18.86
CA LEU A 324 -0.35 -0.46 18.13
C LEU A 324 0.65 -1.60 17.83
N ALA A 325 1.93 -1.29 17.90
CA ALA A 325 3.00 -2.24 17.60
C ALA A 325 3.38 -3.12 18.80
N LYS A 326 3.02 -2.68 20.03
CA LYS A 326 3.23 -3.41 21.28
C LYS A 326 2.11 -4.42 21.51
#